data_dfd91796c05d1877d82bf6045c97e202
#
_entry.id   dfd91796c05d1877d82bf6045c97e202
#
_cell.length_a   1.000
_cell.length_b   1.000
_cell.length_c   1.000
_cell.angle_alpha   90.00
_cell.angle_beta   90.00
_cell.angle_gamma   90.00
#
_symmetry.space_group_name_H-M   'P 1'
#
loop_
_entity.id
_entity.type
_entity.pdbx_description
1 polymer ?
#
loop_
_entity_poly.entity_id
_entity_poly.type
_entity_poly.pdbx_seq_one_letter_code
_entity_poly.pdbx_strand_id
1 'polypeptide(L)'
;AEGVGLFRSEFIYLRRPTLPSEEDHLSIYRQMARKTYPRPVYIRTIDIGGEKSLPWLNIEKEPNPALGLRAIRFSLRNRELFRTQIRAILKASDRHNVRLMVPMITELEEVVELKTIVEEVKDELRQNKIPFDEEIPIGVMIEVPGAAVLIDSIIQEVDYVSIGTNDLIQYYLAVDRGNEAVSYLFKPHHPAVLQLLAHVIKTVNKAGKEVTVCGEMAADPLSAIILLGMGLRHFSMNPIFIPRVKKALQEVETRTVQEAVKQALKLKTATAVEEFMIEAIIRKYPQAFFLSRFGS
;
A
#
# COMPACT_ATOMS: atom_id res chain seq x y z
N ALA A 1 -14.51 -9.45 4.28
CA ALA A 1 -13.39 -9.03 3.43
C ALA A 1 -13.50 -9.67 2.05
N GLU A 2 -13.07 -8.96 1.03
CA GLU A 2 -13.14 -9.40 -0.37
C GLU A 2 -11.78 -9.93 -0.88
N GLY A 3 -10.82 -10.10 0.01
CA GLY A 3 -9.48 -10.59 -0.30
C GLY A 3 -8.46 -10.17 0.77
N VAL A 4 -7.19 -10.37 0.46
CA VAL A 4 -6.05 -9.90 1.26
C VAL A 4 -5.39 -8.75 0.49
N GLY A 5 -5.69 -7.51 0.87
CA GLY A 5 -5.21 -6.32 0.17
C GLY A 5 -3.73 -6.01 0.37
N LEU A 6 -3.07 -6.62 1.37
CA LEU A 6 -1.63 -6.53 1.58
C LEU A 6 -1.13 -7.72 2.41
N PHE A 7 -0.35 -8.57 1.78
CA PHE A 7 0.48 -9.55 2.47
C PHE A 7 1.91 -9.02 2.57
N ARG A 8 2.37 -8.77 3.79
CA ARG A 8 3.72 -8.27 4.08
C ARG A 8 4.71 -9.42 4.14
N SER A 9 5.56 -9.56 3.13
CA SER A 9 6.51 -10.67 3.02
C SER A 9 7.69 -10.57 4.00
N GLU A 10 7.97 -9.42 4.57
CA GLU A 10 9.04 -9.24 5.54
C GLU A 10 8.91 -10.14 6.77
N PHE A 11 7.70 -10.58 7.14
CA PHE A 11 7.50 -11.54 8.22
C PHE A 11 8.14 -12.91 7.96
N ILE A 12 8.35 -13.29 6.70
CA ILE A 12 9.04 -14.52 6.33
C ILE A 12 10.51 -14.43 6.72
N TYR A 13 11.10 -13.27 6.56
CA TYR A 13 12.49 -12.99 6.89
C TYR A 13 12.74 -12.80 8.38
N LEU A 14 11.84 -12.06 9.07
CA LEU A 14 11.97 -11.74 10.49
C LEU A 14 11.89 -12.96 11.42
N ARG A 15 11.26 -14.04 10.98
CA ARG A 15 11.07 -15.26 11.78
C ARG A 15 12.19 -16.27 11.63
N ARG A 16 13.24 -15.97 10.89
CA ARG A 16 14.31 -16.92 10.54
C ARG A 16 15.69 -16.36 10.87
N PRO A 17 16.63 -17.22 11.27
CA PRO A 17 18.01 -16.84 11.49
C PRO A 17 18.84 -16.78 10.20
N THR A 18 18.28 -17.22 9.05
CA THR A 18 18.94 -17.30 7.75
C THR A 18 18.03 -16.79 6.66
N LEU A 19 18.61 -16.52 5.48
CA LEU A 19 17.86 -16.12 4.29
C LEU A 19 16.82 -17.18 3.92
N PRO A 20 15.53 -16.80 3.75
CA PRO A 20 14.51 -17.73 3.27
C PRO A 20 14.85 -18.28 1.89
N SER A 21 14.63 -19.57 1.70
CA SER A 21 14.72 -20.20 0.38
C SER A 21 13.49 -19.86 -0.48
N GLU A 22 13.56 -20.18 -1.77
CA GLU A 22 12.42 -20.07 -2.67
C GLU A 22 11.22 -20.90 -2.17
N GLU A 23 11.46 -22.13 -1.67
CA GLU A 23 10.40 -23.01 -1.17
C GLU A 23 9.73 -22.45 0.09
N ASP A 24 10.50 -21.76 0.94
CA ASP A 24 9.94 -21.08 2.11
C ASP A 24 8.94 -20.00 1.72
N HIS A 25 9.27 -19.21 0.71
CA HIS A 25 8.36 -18.22 0.14
C HIS A 25 7.15 -18.87 -0.52
N LEU A 26 7.41 -19.85 -1.39
CA LEU A 26 6.40 -20.51 -2.20
C LEU A 26 5.33 -21.21 -1.36
N SER A 27 5.74 -21.91 -0.29
CA SER A 27 4.81 -22.62 0.59
C SER A 27 3.80 -21.66 1.24
N ILE A 28 4.29 -20.50 1.70
CA ILE A 28 3.45 -19.48 2.33
C ILE A 28 2.54 -18.80 1.31
N TYR A 29 3.09 -18.40 0.15
CA TYR A 29 2.30 -17.72 -0.89
C TYR A 29 1.22 -18.63 -1.46
N ARG A 30 1.51 -19.90 -1.73
CA ARG A 30 0.52 -20.91 -2.15
C ARG A 30 -0.56 -21.14 -1.10
N GLN A 31 -0.18 -21.20 0.17
CA GLN A 31 -1.17 -21.34 1.25
C GLN A 31 -2.12 -20.14 1.28
N MET A 32 -1.59 -18.92 1.14
CA MET A 32 -2.40 -17.70 1.10
C MET A 32 -3.30 -17.70 -0.13
N ALA A 33 -2.76 -17.94 -1.32
CA ALA A 33 -3.53 -17.99 -2.57
C ALA A 33 -4.68 -19.01 -2.49
N ARG A 34 -4.42 -20.23 -2.00
CA ARG A 34 -5.44 -21.28 -1.84
C ARG A 34 -6.55 -20.91 -0.84
N LYS A 35 -6.18 -20.32 0.30
CA LYS A 35 -7.16 -19.95 1.34
C LYS A 35 -8.04 -18.77 0.95
N THR A 36 -7.55 -17.88 0.09
CA THR A 36 -8.30 -16.71 -0.37
C THR A 36 -9.10 -16.98 -1.63
N TYR A 37 -8.74 -17.97 -2.42
CA TYR A 37 -9.39 -18.29 -3.70
C TYR A 37 -10.94 -18.30 -3.60
N PRO A 38 -11.68 -17.70 -4.54
CA PRO A 38 -11.22 -17.00 -5.77
C PRO A 38 -10.84 -15.52 -5.55
N ARG A 39 -10.81 -15.05 -4.31
CA ARG A 39 -10.54 -13.64 -3.98
C ARG A 39 -9.05 -13.32 -4.10
N PRO A 40 -8.69 -12.06 -4.45
CA PRO A 40 -7.30 -11.69 -4.67
C PRO A 40 -6.47 -11.67 -3.39
N VAL A 41 -5.19 -11.94 -3.56
CA VAL A 41 -4.14 -11.71 -2.56
C VAL A 41 -3.02 -10.88 -3.17
N TYR A 42 -2.74 -9.72 -2.57
CA TYR A 42 -1.68 -8.82 -3.00
C TYR A 42 -0.42 -9.13 -2.19
N ILE A 43 0.57 -9.71 -2.84
CA ILE A 43 1.83 -10.08 -2.20
C ILE A 43 2.83 -8.96 -2.44
N ARG A 44 3.19 -8.26 -1.36
CA ARG A 44 4.21 -7.21 -1.40
C ARG A 44 5.59 -7.86 -1.33
N THR A 45 6.46 -7.48 -2.26
CA THR A 45 7.88 -7.85 -2.19
C THR A 45 8.52 -7.27 -0.94
N ILE A 46 9.71 -7.72 -0.64
CA ILE A 46 10.42 -7.39 0.59
C ILE A 46 10.52 -5.87 0.81
N ASP A 47 10.17 -5.44 2.03
CA ASP A 47 10.38 -4.08 2.53
C ASP A 47 11.29 -4.16 3.77
N ILE A 48 12.54 -4.53 3.53
CA ILE A 48 13.62 -4.58 4.50
C ILE A 48 14.62 -3.47 4.20
N GLY A 49 15.38 -3.10 5.19
CA GLY A 49 16.26 -1.93 5.20
C GLY A 49 15.66 -0.82 6.07
N GLY A 50 16.39 0.25 6.22
CA GLY A 50 15.97 1.29 7.14
C GLY A 50 16.00 0.79 8.59
N GLU A 51 14.90 1.02 9.31
CA GLU A 51 14.76 0.59 10.71
C GLU A 51 14.54 -0.93 10.88
N LYS A 52 14.17 -1.63 9.79
CA LYS A 52 13.92 -3.08 9.77
C LYS A 52 15.20 -3.82 9.39
N SER A 53 16.25 -3.70 10.19
CA SER A 53 17.47 -4.46 9.99
C SER A 53 17.29 -5.93 10.38
N LEU A 54 17.84 -6.83 9.57
CA LEU A 54 17.93 -8.25 9.91
C LEU A 54 19.35 -8.54 10.40
N PRO A 55 19.52 -9.17 11.56
CA PRO A 55 20.85 -9.40 12.19
C PRO A 55 21.83 -10.16 11.29
N TRP A 56 21.33 -10.99 10.39
CA TRP A 56 22.10 -11.82 9.46
C TRP A 56 22.31 -11.17 8.07
N LEU A 57 21.62 -10.05 7.80
CA LEU A 57 21.87 -9.22 6.64
C LEU A 57 22.84 -8.12 7.08
N ASN A 58 24.09 -8.20 6.66
CA ASN A 58 25.09 -7.17 6.90
C ASN A 58 24.72 -5.88 6.13
N ILE A 59 23.64 -5.23 6.54
CA ILE A 59 23.29 -3.89 6.07
C ILE A 59 24.06 -2.92 6.95
N GLU A 60 24.95 -2.13 6.35
CA GLU A 60 25.67 -1.09 7.06
C GLU A 60 24.67 -0.13 7.73
N LYS A 61 25.01 0.32 8.93
CA LYS A 61 24.15 1.25 9.67
C LYS A 61 24.17 2.62 8.95
N GLU A 62 23.03 2.98 8.40
CA GLU A 62 22.85 4.23 7.68
C GLU A 62 22.47 5.38 8.63
N PRO A 63 22.89 6.63 8.37
CA PRO A 63 22.50 7.79 9.17
C PRO A 63 20.99 8.08 9.13
N ASN A 64 20.35 7.83 7.99
CA ASN A 64 18.92 8.04 7.76
C ASN A 64 18.29 6.79 7.16
N PRO A 65 18.09 5.73 7.96
CA PRO A 65 17.70 4.41 7.44
C PRO A 65 16.39 4.42 6.65
N ALA A 66 15.41 5.24 7.03
CA ALA A 66 14.14 5.35 6.33
C ALA A 66 14.28 5.91 4.89
N LEU A 67 15.33 6.71 4.63
CA LEU A 67 15.64 7.31 3.33
C LEU A 67 16.73 6.54 2.56
N GLY A 68 17.27 5.47 3.14
CA GLY A 68 18.43 4.74 2.64
C GLY A 68 18.07 3.55 1.75
N LEU A 69 18.90 2.51 1.87
CA LEU A 69 18.80 1.26 1.10
C LEU A 69 17.70 0.36 1.66
N ARG A 70 16.47 0.52 1.20
CA ARG A 70 15.32 -0.29 1.60
C ARG A 70 14.44 -0.68 0.41
N ALA A 71 13.64 -1.71 0.59
CA ALA A 71 12.59 -2.16 -0.32
C ALA A 71 13.10 -2.34 -1.77
N ILE A 72 12.50 -1.70 -2.78
CA ILE A 72 12.92 -1.86 -4.17
C ILE A 72 14.40 -1.51 -4.38
N ARG A 73 14.93 -0.49 -3.72
CA ARG A 73 16.34 -0.09 -3.81
C ARG A 73 17.28 -1.23 -3.36
N PHE A 74 16.90 -1.90 -2.26
CA PHE A 74 17.60 -3.09 -1.77
C PHE A 74 17.44 -4.25 -2.75
N SER A 75 16.24 -4.46 -3.27
CA SER A 75 15.91 -5.55 -4.17
C SER A 75 16.67 -5.48 -5.50
N LEU A 76 16.74 -4.31 -6.12
CA LEU A 76 17.49 -4.10 -7.37
C LEU A 76 19.00 -4.28 -7.18
N ARG A 77 19.54 -3.88 -6.02
CA ARG A 77 20.95 -4.12 -5.67
C ARG A 77 21.25 -5.59 -5.37
N ASN A 78 20.26 -6.34 -4.89
CA ASN A 78 20.37 -7.76 -4.56
C ASN A 78 19.52 -8.62 -5.52
N ARG A 79 19.81 -8.53 -6.81
CA ARG A 79 18.99 -9.05 -7.90
C ARG A 79 18.63 -10.53 -7.76
N GLU A 80 19.56 -11.40 -7.35
CA GLU A 80 19.29 -12.83 -7.16
C GLU A 80 18.29 -13.11 -6.04
N LEU A 81 18.38 -12.38 -4.93
CA LEU A 81 17.39 -12.46 -3.86
C LEU A 81 16.01 -12.03 -4.36
N PHE A 82 15.97 -10.95 -5.12
CA PHE A 82 14.72 -10.43 -5.68
C PHE A 82 14.12 -11.41 -6.69
N ARG A 83 14.93 -11.96 -7.62
CA ARG A 83 14.51 -13.00 -8.58
C ARG A 83 13.93 -14.23 -7.86
N THR A 84 14.56 -14.67 -6.77
CA THR A 84 14.08 -15.78 -5.95
C THR A 84 12.68 -15.51 -5.41
N GLN A 85 12.44 -14.30 -4.89
CA GLN A 85 11.13 -13.91 -4.40
C GLN A 85 10.08 -13.80 -5.52
N ILE A 86 10.41 -13.15 -6.65
CA ILE A 86 9.55 -13.05 -7.83
C ILE A 86 9.18 -14.43 -8.35
N ARG A 87 10.14 -15.35 -8.44
CA ARG A 87 9.92 -16.75 -8.89
C ARG A 87 8.92 -17.46 -7.98
N ALA A 88 9.07 -17.31 -6.66
CA ALA A 88 8.13 -17.90 -5.72
C ALA A 88 6.71 -17.30 -5.84
N ILE A 89 6.57 -15.99 -6.08
CA ILE A 89 5.29 -15.32 -6.31
C ILE A 89 4.64 -15.85 -7.60
N LEU A 90 5.39 -15.89 -8.69
CA LEU A 90 4.90 -16.42 -9.97
C LEU A 90 4.45 -17.88 -9.85
N LYS A 91 5.26 -18.75 -9.24
CA LYS A 91 4.87 -20.15 -8.99
C LYS A 91 3.63 -20.31 -8.10
N ALA A 92 3.31 -19.30 -7.28
CA ALA A 92 2.11 -19.31 -6.43
C ALA A 92 0.87 -18.78 -7.15
N SER A 93 1.01 -18.22 -8.35
CA SER A 93 -0.06 -17.56 -9.09
C SER A 93 -0.91 -18.49 -9.97
N ASP A 94 -0.69 -19.78 -9.94
CA ASP A 94 -1.34 -20.82 -10.77
C ASP A 94 -2.89 -20.79 -10.73
N ARG A 95 -3.47 -20.08 -9.77
CA ARG A 95 -4.93 -19.89 -9.61
C ARG A 95 -5.45 -18.53 -10.04
N HIS A 96 -4.62 -17.68 -10.64
CA HIS A 96 -4.97 -16.34 -11.14
C HIS A 96 -5.55 -15.39 -10.08
N ASN A 97 -5.27 -15.62 -8.81
CA ASN A 97 -5.72 -14.75 -7.71
C ASN A 97 -4.58 -14.07 -6.95
N VAL A 98 -3.34 -14.27 -7.38
CA VAL A 98 -2.16 -13.57 -6.84
C VAL A 98 -1.90 -12.29 -7.62
N ARG A 99 -1.55 -11.22 -6.92
CA ARG A 99 -1.11 -9.94 -7.49
C ARG A 99 0.23 -9.56 -6.89
N LEU A 100 1.17 -9.18 -7.75
CA LEU A 100 2.50 -8.73 -7.35
C LEU A 100 2.47 -7.24 -7.00
N MET A 101 2.97 -6.86 -5.82
CA MET A 101 3.08 -5.46 -5.39
C MET A 101 4.51 -5.13 -4.99
N VAL A 102 5.02 -3.99 -5.46
CA VAL A 102 6.39 -3.55 -5.15
C VAL A 102 6.38 -2.23 -4.39
N PRO A 103 7.01 -2.19 -3.19
CA PRO A 103 7.04 -1.00 -2.33
C PRO A 103 8.15 -0.02 -2.71
N MET A 104 8.01 1.24 -2.22
CA MET A 104 9.04 2.29 -2.25
C MET A 104 9.49 2.73 -3.65
N ILE A 105 8.63 2.62 -4.65
CA ILE A 105 8.90 3.16 -5.98
C ILE A 105 9.08 4.68 -5.90
N THR A 106 10.13 5.19 -6.52
CA THR A 106 10.47 6.62 -6.57
C THR A 106 10.33 7.19 -7.98
N GLU A 107 10.69 6.38 -8.99
CA GLU A 107 10.78 6.80 -10.40
C GLU A 107 10.33 5.70 -11.36
N LEU A 108 10.18 6.07 -12.64
CA LEU A 108 9.68 5.17 -13.67
C LEU A 108 10.68 4.08 -14.03
N GLU A 109 11.96 4.39 -13.99
CA GLU A 109 13.06 3.48 -14.31
C GLU A 109 13.04 2.24 -13.41
N GLU A 110 12.71 2.39 -12.13
CA GLU A 110 12.55 1.28 -11.19
C GLU A 110 11.40 0.33 -11.61
N VAL A 111 10.33 0.89 -12.18
CA VAL A 111 9.19 0.09 -12.68
C VAL A 111 9.59 -0.67 -13.95
N VAL A 112 10.34 -0.04 -14.85
CA VAL A 112 10.83 -0.67 -16.08
C VAL A 112 11.80 -1.81 -15.74
N GLU A 113 12.73 -1.59 -14.81
CA GLU A 113 13.66 -2.63 -14.37
C GLU A 113 12.94 -3.79 -13.66
N LEU A 114 11.94 -3.50 -12.82
CA LEU A 114 11.06 -4.51 -12.23
C LEU A 114 10.42 -5.39 -13.29
N LYS A 115 9.80 -4.79 -14.31
CA LYS A 115 9.11 -5.53 -15.39
C LYS A 115 10.11 -6.41 -16.16
N THR A 116 11.32 -5.91 -16.41
CA THR A 116 12.39 -6.69 -17.04
C THR A 116 12.73 -7.92 -16.21
N ILE A 117 12.91 -7.77 -14.90
CA ILE A 117 13.20 -8.89 -14.00
C ILE A 117 12.06 -9.91 -13.97
N VAL A 118 10.80 -9.42 -13.94
CA VAL A 118 9.64 -10.31 -13.96
C VAL A 118 9.59 -11.13 -15.25
N GLU A 119 9.81 -10.51 -16.42
CA GLU A 119 9.81 -11.24 -17.69
C GLU A 119 10.98 -12.23 -17.79
N GLU A 120 12.19 -11.88 -17.33
CA GLU A 120 13.29 -12.85 -17.25
C GLU A 120 12.93 -14.10 -16.43
N VAL A 121 12.25 -13.90 -15.28
CA VAL A 121 11.82 -15.03 -14.43
C VAL A 121 10.66 -15.80 -15.08
N LYS A 122 9.74 -15.15 -15.78
CA LYS A 122 8.70 -15.84 -16.56
C LYS A 122 9.32 -16.72 -17.65
N ASP A 123 10.34 -16.22 -18.36
CA ASP A 123 11.05 -16.99 -19.37
C ASP A 123 11.72 -18.24 -18.80
N GLU A 124 12.35 -18.15 -17.63
CA GLU A 124 12.88 -19.30 -16.91
C GLU A 124 11.80 -20.33 -16.58
N LEU A 125 10.64 -19.87 -16.10
CA LEU A 125 9.53 -20.76 -15.75
C LEU A 125 8.94 -21.44 -17.00
N ARG A 126 8.80 -20.70 -18.13
CA ARG A 126 8.35 -21.24 -19.43
C ARG A 126 9.29 -22.33 -19.93
N GLN A 127 10.60 -22.08 -19.92
CA GLN A 127 11.61 -23.04 -20.34
C GLN A 127 11.58 -24.33 -19.50
N ASN A 128 11.32 -24.20 -18.19
CA ASN A 128 11.22 -25.32 -17.26
C ASN A 128 9.82 -25.94 -17.21
N LYS A 129 8.85 -25.43 -18.00
CA LYS A 129 7.45 -25.90 -18.05
C LYS A 129 6.77 -25.85 -16.69
N ILE A 130 7.10 -24.85 -15.87
CA ILE A 130 6.49 -24.63 -14.55
C ILE A 130 5.27 -23.73 -14.73
N PRO A 131 4.06 -24.13 -14.28
CA PRO A 131 2.85 -23.35 -14.44
C PRO A 131 2.86 -22.10 -13.54
N PHE A 132 2.40 -20.98 -14.10
CA PHE A 132 2.17 -19.72 -13.41
C PHE A 132 1.11 -18.90 -14.17
N ASP A 133 0.70 -17.76 -13.63
CA ASP A 133 -0.19 -16.82 -14.31
C ASP A 133 0.63 -15.91 -15.23
N GLU A 134 0.50 -16.09 -16.54
CA GLU A 134 1.16 -15.25 -17.55
C GLU A 134 0.75 -13.78 -17.46
N GLU A 135 -0.50 -13.53 -17.08
CA GLU A 135 -1.10 -12.20 -16.95
C GLU A 135 -1.17 -11.73 -15.49
N ILE A 136 -0.25 -12.22 -14.62
CA ILE A 136 -0.23 -11.80 -13.22
C ILE A 136 -0.21 -10.27 -13.12
N PRO A 137 -1.19 -9.65 -12.42
CA PRO A 137 -1.20 -8.22 -12.29
C PRO A 137 -0.02 -7.71 -11.46
N ILE A 138 0.68 -6.69 -12.00
CA ILE A 138 1.82 -6.03 -11.36
C ILE A 138 1.39 -4.63 -10.92
N GLY A 139 1.52 -4.35 -9.63
CA GLY A 139 1.24 -3.05 -9.06
C GLY A 139 2.38 -2.53 -8.20
N VAL A 140 2.33 -1.25 -7.91
CA VAL A 140 3.33 -0.55 -7.11
C VAL A 140 2.70 0.16 -5.92
N MET A 141 3.50 0.35 -4.88
CA MET A 141 3.08 1.16 -3.73
C MET A 141 3.51 2.60 -3.92
N ILE A 142 2.53 3.50 -3.93
CA ILE A 142 2.75 4.94 -3.97
C ILE A 142 2.88 5.42 -2.52
N GLU A 143 4.10 5.53 -2.07
CA GLU A 143 4.43 5.93 -0.70
C GLU A 143 5.64 6.87 -0.64
N VAL A 144 6.25 7.16 -1.79
CA VAL A 144 7.28 8.19 -1.96
C VAL A 144 6.67 9.37 -2.72
N PRO A 145 6.87 10.63 -2.27
CA PRO A 145 6.28 11.81 -2.92
C PRO A 145 6.62 11.92 -4.40
N GLY A 146 7.85 11.57 -4.82
CA GLY A 146 8.26 11.57 -6.23
C GLY A 146 7.35 10.70 -7.09
N ALA A 147 7.07 9.46 -6.67
CA ALA A 147 6.15 8.57 -7.37
C ALA A 147 4.71 9.10 -7.39
N ALA A 148 4.25 9.74 -6.31
CA ALA A 148 2.93 10.34 -6.27
C ALA A 148 2.77 11.50 -7.26
N VAL A 149 3.83 12.30 -7.48
CA VAL A 149 3.87 13.37 -8.49
C VAL A 149 3.94 12.80 -9.91
N LEU A 150 4.67 11.70 -10.12
CA LEU A 150 4.84 11.02 -11.40
C LEU A 150 3.73 10.00 -11.72
N ILE A 151 2.62 10.02 -10.97
CA ILE A 151 1.57 9.00 -11.07
C ILE A 151 0.98 8.87 -12.49
N ASP A 152 0.90 9.96 -13.25
CA ASP A 152 0.40 9.95 -14.64
C ASP A 152 1.27 9.05 -15.55
N SER A 153 2.58 9.01 -15.34
CA SER A 153 3.51 8.16 -16.08
C SER A 153 3.53 6.72 -15.51
N ILE A 154 3.65 6.59 -14.20
CA ILE A 154 3.74 5.29 -13.52
C ILE A 154 2.49 4.43 -13.81
N ILE A 155 1.30 5.03 -13.78
CA ILE A 155 0.05 4.27 -13.97
C ILE A 155 -0.09 3.69 -15.38
N GLN A 156 0.64 4.18 -16.36
CA GLN A 156 0.63 3.58 -17.72
C GLN A 156 1.37 2.23 -17.73
N GLU A 157 2.34 2.05 -16.85
CA GLU A 157 3.23 0.90 -16.83
C GLU A 157 2.80 -0.22 -15.88
N VAL A 158 1.82 0.02 -14.98
CA VAL A 158 1.36 -0.94 -13.97
C VAL A 158 -0.13 -1.18 -14.05
N ASP A 159 -0.62 -2.30 -13.50
CA ASP A 159 -2.02 -2.69 -13.56
C ASP A 159 -2.86 -2.04 -12.45
N TYR A 160 -2.25 -1.73 -11.32
CA TYR A 160 -2.91 -1.10 -10.19
C TYR A 160 -1.89 -0.38 -9.29
N VAL A 161 -2.38 0.43 -8.37
CA VAL A 161 -1.54 1.05 -7.33
C VAL A 161 -2.13 0.85 -5.93
N SER A 162 -1.24 0.79 -4.94
CA SER A 162 -1.60 0.84 -3.53
C SER A 162 -0.95 2.05 -2.88
N ILE A 163 -1.72 2.88 -2.18
CA ILE A 163 -1.17 4.06 -1.50
C ILE A 163 -0.77 3.67 -0.08
N GLY A 164 0.53 3.73 0.21
CA GLY A 164 1.11 3.52 1.53
C GLY A 164 1.11 4.81 2.34
N THR A 165 -0.02 5.19 2.93
CA THR A 165 -0.21 6.52 3.55
C THR A 165 0.76 6.80 4.69
N ASN A 166 1.23 5.78 5.42
CA ASN A 166 2.13 5.98 6.55
C ASN A 166 3.47 6.56 6.11
N ASP A 167 4.12 5.92 5.14
CA ASP A 167 5.41 6.37 4.62
C ASP A 167 5.22 7.62 3.74
N LEU A 168 4.15 7.70 2.95
CA LEU A 168 3.85 8.89 2.14
C LEU A 168 3.71 10.15 2.99
N ILE A 169 2.97 10.10 4.09
CA ILE A 169 2.80 11.24 5.00
C ILE A 169 4.13 11.60 5.66
N GLN A 170 4.87 10.62 6.16
CA GLN A 170 6.18 10.80 6.77
C GLN A 170 7.14 11.54 5.84
N TYR A 171 7.26 11.08 4.60
CA TYR A 171 8.19 11.70 3.62
C TYR A 171 7.67 13.04 3.11
N TYR A 172 6.36 13.16 2.90
CA TYR A 172 5.78 14.38 2.33
C TYR A 172 5.79 15.55 3.32
N LEU A 173 5.60 15.28 4.60
CA LEU A 173 5.70 16.28 5.67
C LEU A 173 7.10 16.36 6.29
N ALA A 174 8.05 15.52 5.86
CA ALA A 174 9.40 15.43 6.42
C ALA A 174 9.39 15.21 7.96
N VAL A 175 8.54 14.31 8.44
CA VAL A 175 8.31 14.05 9.87
C VAL A 175 8.51 12.58 10.17
N ASP A 176 9.43 12.26 11.04
CA ASP A 176 9.58 10.92 11.60
C ASP A 176 8.43 10.65 12.60
N ARG A 177 7.50 9.76 12.23
CA ARG A 177 6.35 9.37 13.07
C ARG A 177 6.75 8.61 14.32
N GLY A 178 7.95 8.02 14.34
CA GLY A 178 8.50 7.30 15.50
C GLY A 178 9.19 8.23 16.50
N ASN A 179 9.48 9.46 16.16
CA ASN A 179 10.13 10.44 17.01
C ASN A 179 9.10 11.28 17.78
N GLU A 180 8.97 11.02 19.08
CA GLU A 180 8.00 11.68 19.97
C GLU A 180 8.08 13.22 19.93
N ALA A 181 9.29 13.79 19.73
CA ALA A 181 9.49 15.23 19.71
C ALA A 181 8.83 15.93 18.52
N VAL A 182 8.58 15.24 17.41
CA VAL A 182 8.03 15.80 16.17
C VAL A 182 6.79 15.07 15.65
N SER A 183 6.42 13.92 16.20
CA SER A 183 5.29 13.10 15.74
C SER A 183 3.95 13.84 15.72
N TYR A 184 3.79 14.90 16.51
CA TYR A 184 2.60 15.80 16.48
C TYR A 184 2.41 16.50 15.13
N LEU A 185 3.45 16.58 14.30
CA LEU A 185 3.39 17.13 12.94
C LEU A 185 2.92 16.08 11.91
N PHE A 186 2.91 14.78 12.27
CA PHE A 186 2.38 13.72 11.43
C PHE A 186 0.84 13.79 11.41
N LYS A 187 0.30 14.53 10.45
CA LYS A 187 -1.14 14.81 10.36
C LYS A 187 -1.74 14.23 9.09
N PRO A 188 -2.48 13.09 9.17
CA PRO A 188 -3.12 12.46 8.02
C PRO A 188 -4.06 13.40 7.26
N HIS A 189 -4.74 14.31 7.96
CA HIS A 189 -5.67 15.28 7.35
C HIS A 189 -5.01 16.62 7.01
N HIS A 190 -3.66 16.65 6.93
CA HIS A 190 -2.98 17.85 6.47
C HIS A 190 -3.41 18.20 5.03
N PRO A 191 -3.76 19.48 4.73
CA PRO A 191 -4.28 19.86 3.41
C PRO A 191 -3.38 19.42 2.23
N ALA A 192 -2.06 19.53 2.37
CA ALA A 192 -1.13 19.08 1.33
C ALA A 192 -1.22 17.56 1.11
N VAL A 193 -1.33 16.77 2.18
CA VAL A 193 -1.50 15.31 2.09
C VAL A 193 -2.79 14.97 1.38
N LEU A 194 -3.91 15.60 1.76
CA LEU A 194 -5.22 15.34 1.15
C LEU A 194 -5.24 15.73 -0.33
N GLN A 195 -4.59 16.84 -0.71
CA GLN A 195 -4.46 17.25 -2.12
C GLN A 195 -3.66 16.24 -2.93
N LEU A 196 -2.54 15.73 -2.39
CA LEU A 196 -1.73 14.70 -3.05
C LEU A 196 -2.52 13.39 -3.21
N LEU A 197 -3.20 12.94 -2.17
CA LEU A 197 -4.05 11.73 -2.22
C LEU A 197 -5.18 11.89 -3.24
N ALA A 198 -5.85 13.04 -3.26
CA ALA A 198 -6.91 13.33 -4.23
C ALA A 198 -6.39 13.32 -5.67
N HIS A 199 -5.17 13.86 -5.91
CA HIS A 199 -4.51 13.81 -7.21
C HIS A 199 -4.25 12.36 -7.64
N VAL A 200 -3.59 11.56 -6.81
CA VAL A 200 -3.27 10.16 -7.12
C VAL A 200 -4.54 9.35 -7.39
N ILE A 201 -5.53 9.41 -6.48
CA ILE A 201 -6.78 8.64 -6.63
C ILE A 201 -7.52 9.04 -7.91
N LYS A 202 -7.61 10.34 -8.20
CA LYS A 202 -8.27 10.85 -9.41
C LYS A 202 -7.57 10.39 -10.68
N THR A 203 -6.24 10.46 -10.72
CA THR A 203 -5.44 10.08 -11.89
C THR A 203 -5.60 8.58 -12.19
N VAL A 204 -5.48 7.73 -11.18
CA VAL A 204 -5.62 6.28 -11.34
C VAL A 204 -7.04 5.89 -11.77
N ASN A 205 -8.07 6.47 -11.14
CA ASN A 205 -9.46 6.26 -11.54
C ASN A 205 -9.72 6.70 -12.99
N LYS A 206 -9.12 7.82 -13.42
CA LYS A 206 -9.23 8.30 -14.82
C LYS A 206 -8.59 7.34 -15.81
N ALA A 207 -7.51 6.67 -15.41
CA ALA A 207 -6.88 5.62 -16.22
C ALA A 207 -7.67 4.29 -16.24
N GLY A 208 -8.79 4.19 -15.53
CA GLY A 208 -9.60 2.98 -15.42
C GLY A 208 -8.94 1.86 -14.63
N LYS A 209 -7.90 2.18 -13.84
CA LYS A 209 -7.14 1.20 -13.05
C LYS A 209 -7.52 1.22 -11.58
N GLU A 210 -7.19 0.14 -10.86
CA GLU A 210 -7.51 -0.01 -9.46
C GLU A 210 -6.56 0.82 -8.59
N VAL A 211 -7.12 1.55 -7.62
CA VAL A 211 -6.38 2.21 -6.54
C VAL A 211 -6.87 1.71 -5.19
N THR A 212 -5.94 1.32 -4.32
CA THR A 212 -6.20 0.90 -2.93
C THR A 212 -5.41 1.77 -1.95
N VAL A 213 -5.83 1.85 -0.71
CA VAL A 213 -5.06 2.43 0.40
C VAL A 213 -4.80 1.35 1.43
N CYS A 214 -3.56 1.22 1.89
CA CYS A 214 -3.14 0.18 2.83
C CYS A 214 -2.47 0.71 4.12
N GLY A 215 -2.40 2.01 4.32
CA GLY A 215 -1.91 2.65 5.54
C GLY A 215 -2.99 2.79 6.62
N GLU A 216 -2.63 3.41 7.73
CA GLU A 216 -3.52 3.61 8.89
C GLU A 216 -4.78 4.42 8.56
N MET A 217 -4.71 5.33 7.59
CA MET A 217 -5.88 6.07 7.12
C MET A 217 -7.02 5.15 6.62
N ALA A 218 -6.70 3.96 6.10
CA ALA A 218 -7.71 3.00 5.68
C ALA A 218 -8.50 2.41 6.87
N ALA A 219 -7.89 2.36 8.06
CA ALA A 219 -8.46 1.79 9.28
C ALA A 219 -9.18 2.82 10.18
N ASP A 220 -9.00 4.12 9.90
CA ASP A 220 -9.69 5.19 10.59
C ASP A 220 -10.99 5.58 9.86
N PRO A 221 -12.16 5.56 10.51
CA PRO A 221 -13.45 5.83 9.88
C PRO A 221 -13.56 7.22 9.24
N LEU A 222 -13.00 8.27 9.86
CA LEU A 222 -13.06 9.63 9.30
C LEU A 222 -12.21 9.72 8.04
N SER A 223 -10.98 9.22 8.11
CA SER A 223 -10.07 9.13 6.95
C SER A 223 -10.68 8.29 5.83
N ALA A 224 -11.28 7.14 6.15
CA ALA A 224 -11.92 6.28 5.16
C ALA A 224 -13.10 6.98 4.45
N ILE A 225 -13.89 7.77 5.16
CA ILE A 225 -14.97 8.58 4.56
C ILE A 225 -14.37 9.68 3.65
N ILE A 226 -13.31 10.36 4.09
CA ILE A 226 -12.62 11.36 3.26
C ILE A 226 -12.10 10.70 1.97
N LEU A 227 -11.44 9.56 2.07
CA LEU A 227 -10.92 8.80 0.93
C LEU A 227 -12.05 8.31 0.00
N LEU A 228 -13.19 7.86 0.56
CA LEU A 228 -14.40 7.53 -0.21
C LEU A 228 -14.89 8.73 -1.04
N GLY A 229 -14.90 9.91 -0.44
CA GLY A 229 -15.27 11.15 -1.12
C GLY A 229 -14.30 11.57 -2.22
N MET A 230 -13.03 11.23 -2.13
CA MET A 230 -12.03 11.39 -3.20
C MET A 230 -12.21 10.38 -4.34
N GLY A 231 -13.04 9.36 -4.16
CA GLY A 231 -13.30 8.33 -5.18
C GLY A 231 -12.62 6.98 -4.91
N LEU A 232 -11.99 6.79 -3.73
CA LEU A 232 -11.45 5.49 -3.34
C LEU A 232 -12.57 4.45 -3.13
N ARG A 233 -12.31 3.20 -3.53
CA ARG A 233 -13.26 2.07 -3.37
C ARG A 233 -12.63 0.86 -2.67
N HIS A 234 -11.31 0.76 -2.67
CA HIS A 234 -10.58 -0.38 -2.10
C HIS A 234 -9.77 0.05 -0.88
N PHE A 235 -10.03 -0.60 0.26
CA PHE A 235 -9.40 -0.30 1.55
C PHE A 235 -8.76 -1.58 2.09
N SER A 236 -7.46 -1.54 2.37
CA SER A 236 -6.72 -2.63 2.99
C SER A 236 -6.33 -2.26 4.42
N MET A 237 -6.74 -3.07 5.38
CA MET A 237 -6.52 -2.80 6.81
C MET A 237 -6.41 -4.11 7.60
N ASN A 238 -5.97 -4.00 8.84
CA ASN A 238 -6.04 -5.14 9.76
C ASN A 238 -7.51 -5.58 9.93
N PRO A 239 -7.81 -6.88 9.87
CA PRO A 239 -9.16 -7.42 9.92
C PRO A 239 -10.03 -6.93 11.08
N ILE A 240 -9.43 -6.62 12.22
CA ILE A 240 -10.14 -6.11 13.40
C ILE A 240 -10.86 -4.77 13.14
N PHE A 241 -10.37 -3.94 12.21
CA PHE A 241 -10.96 -2.64 11.89
C PHE A 241 -12.04 -2.72 10.82
N ILE A 242 -12.12 -3.83 10.04
CA ILE A 242 -13.06 -3.97 8.93
C ILE A 242 -14.51 -3.72 9.33
N PRO A 243 -15.05 -4.30 10.42
CA PRO A 243 -16.45 -4.08 10.78
C PRO A 243 -16.78 -2.62 11.03
N ARG A 244 -15.89 -1.91 11.75
CA ARG A 244 -16.04 -0.51 12.10
C ARG A 244 -16.02 0.41 10.87
N VAL A 245 -15.01 0.24 10.01
CA VAL A 245 -14.87 1.04 8.78
C VAL A 245 -16.00 0.73 7.81
N LYS A 246 -16.33 -0.55 7.60
CA LYS A 246 -17.44 -0.96 6.73
C LYS A 246 -18.75 -0.33 7.16
N LYS A 247 -19.06 -0.34 8.46
CA LYS A 247 -20.26 0.31 8.99
C LYS A 247 -20.24 1.81 8.68
N ALA A 248 -19.14 2.51 8.96
CA ALA A 248 -19.02 3.93 8.69
C ALA A 248 -19.28 4.28 7.22
N LEU A 249 -18.70 3.49 6.30
CA LEU A 249 -18.87 3.69 4.85
C LEU A 249 -20.28 3.36 4.35
N GLN A 250 -20.99 2.42 4.98
CA GLN A 250 -22.36 2.04 4.60
C GLN A 250 -23.42 3.04 5.07
N GLU A 251 -23.15 3.78 6.14
CA GLU A 251 -24.09 4.74 6.73
C GLU A 251 -24.10 6.11 6.03
N VAL A 252 -23.11 6.38 5.16
CA VAL A 252 -22.98 7.69 4.52
C VAL A 252 -23.41 7.65 3.05
N GLU A 253 -24.04 8.72 2.60
CA GLU A 253 -24.37 8.92 1.20
C GLU A 253 -23.14 9.44 0.44
N THR A 254 -22.68 8.68 -0.57
CA THR A 254 -21.46 9.00 -1.33
C THR A 254 -21.47 10.42 -1.91
N ARG A 255 -22.60 10.90 -2.46
CA ARG A 255 -22.72 12.25 -3.03
C ARG A 255 -22.49 13.33 -2.00
N THR A 256 -23.12 13.21 -0.83
CA THR A 256 -22.94 14.12 0.29
C THR A 256 -21.46 14.16 0.74
N VAL A 257 -20.82 13.00 0.81
CA VAL A 257 -19.40 12.92 1.18
C VAL A 257 -18.51 13.57 0.13
N GLN A 258 -18.77 13.34 -1.16
CA GLN A 258 -18.01 13.96 -2.25
C GLN A 258 -18.09 15.49 -2.22
N GLU A 259 -19.29 16.03 -1.97
CA GLU A 259 -19.50 17.49 -1.85
C GLU A 259 -18.75 18.06 -0.63
N ALA A 260 -18.81 17.39 0.52
CA ALA A 260 -18.07 17.78 1.72
C ALA A 260 -16.56 17.75 1.49
N VAL A 261 -16.02 16.69 0.89
CA VAL A 261 -14.59 16.57 0.61
C VAL A 261 -14.10 17.64 -0.35
N LYS A 262 -14.88 18.03 -1.37
CA LYS A 262 -14.54 19.15 -2.26
C LYS A 262 -14.38 20.47 -1.50
N GLN A 263 -15.13 20.69 -0.42
CA GLN A 263 -14.98 21.86 0.42
C GLN A 263 -13.80 21.71 1.38
N ALA A 264 -13.64 20.54 2.01
CA ALA A 264 -12.53 20.24 2.91
C ALA A 264 -11.16 20.43 2.25
N LEU A 265 -11.02 20.06 0.97
CA LEU A 265 -9.77 20.25 0.19
C LEU A 265 -9.37 21.73 -0.03
N LYS A 266 -10.26 22.69 0.25
CA LYS A 266 -9.97 24.13 0.17
C LYS A 266 -9.49 24.70 1.51
N LEU A 267 -9.62 23.95 2.59
CA LEU A 267 -9.24 24.39 3.94
C LEU A 267 -7.72 24.37 4.10
N LYS A 268 -7.22 25.18 5.02
CA LYS A 268 -5.78 25.50 5.13
C LYS A 268 -5.06 24.79 6.28
N THR A 269 -5.81 24.15 7.19
CA THR A 269 -5.23 23.44 8.35
C THR A 269 -5.88 22.08 8.55
N ALA A 270 -5.14 21.12 9.10
CA ALA A 270 -5.66 19.80 9.42
C ALA A 270 -6.84 19.87 10.39
N THR A 271 -6.74 20.71 11.42
CA THR A 271 -7.80 20.92 12.40
C THR A 271 -9.09 21.44 11.75
N ALA A 272 -8.98 22.44 10.86
CA ALA A 272 -10.16 22.94 10.14
C ALA A 272 -10.80 21.88 9.24
N VAL A 273 -9.99 21.00 8.61
CA VAL A 273 -10.50 19.86 7.84
C VAL A 273 -11.27 18.90 8.73
N GLU A 274 -10.69 18.51 9.87
CA GLU A 274 -11.31 17.58 10.81
C GLU A 274 -12.62 18.13 11.37
N GLU A 275 -12.61 19.35 11.87
CA GLU A 275 -13.80 20.03 12.41
C GLU A 275 -14.91 20.14 11.37
N PHE A 276 -14.56 20.55 10.14
CA PHE A 276 -15.52 20.66 9.04
C PHE A 276 -16.11 19.28 8.68
N MET A 277 -15.30 18.26 8.55
CA MET A 277 -15.76 16.91 8.20
C MET A 277 -16.61 16.30 9.32
N ILE A 278 -16.25 16.54 10.57
CA ILE A 278 -17.07 16.14 11.74
C ILE A 278 -18.44 16.83 11.68
N GLU A 279 -18.48 18.13 11.44
CA GLU A 279 -19.73 18.88 11.33
C GLU A 279 -20.59 18.39 10.14
N ALA A 280 -20.00 18.31 8.96
CA ALA A 280 -20.71 18.01 7.72
C ALA A 280 -21.20 16.56 7.63
N ILE A 281 -20.46 15.62 8.23
CA ILE A 281 -20.71 14.18 8.08
C ILE A 281 -21.16 13.55 9.39
N ILE A 282 -20.43 13.71 10.50
CA ILE A 282 -20.73 12.99 11.74
C ILE A 282 -22.06 13.46 12.35
N ARG A 283 -22.37 14.76 12.29
CA ARG A 283 -23.66 15.27 12.77
C ARG A 283 -24.85 14.77 11.94
N LYS A 284 -24.64 14.59 10.62
CA LYS A 284 -25.69 14.08 9.72
C LYS A 284 -25.83 12.55 9.84
N TYR A 285 -24.73 11.84 10.11
CA TYR A 285 -24.66 10.37 10.19
C TYR A 285 -24.02 9.90 11.50
N PRO A 286 -24.58 10.21 12.67
CA PRO A 286 -23.97 9.90 13.96
C PRO A 286 -23.73 8.40 14.15
N GLN A 287 -24.54 7.55 13.53
CA GLN A 287 -24.43 6.09 13.61
C GLN A 287 -23.17 5.54 12.94
N ALA A 288 -22.60 6.25 11.95
CA ALA A 288 -21.34 5.88 11.31
C ALA A 288 -20.16 5.81 12.30
N PHE A 289 -20.26 6.53 13.43
CA PHE A 289 -19.19 6.71 14.41
C PHE A 289 -19.50 6.17 15.80
N PHE A 290 -20.67 5.57 16.00
CA PHE A 290 -21.12 5.12 17.33
C PHE A 290 -20.17 4.11 18.00
N LEU A 291 -19.41 3.32 17.20
CA LEU A 291 -18.42 2.37 17.71
C LEU A 291 -17.05 3.01 18.02
N SER A 292 -16.84 4.29 17.70
CA SER A 292 -15.55 4.96 17.96
C SER A 292 -15.37 5.38 19.42
N ARG A 293 -16.46 5.43 20.22
CA ARG A 293 -16.43 5.85 21.63
C ARG A 293 -16.16 4.73 22.64
N PHE A 294 -16.07 3.48 22.21
CA PHE A 294 -15.88 2.31 23.09
C PHE A 294 -14.48 1.66 23.01
N GLY A 295 -13.47 2.41 22.55
CA GLY A 295 -12.09 1.90 22.46
C GLY A 295 -11.08 3.01 22.75
N SER A 296 -11.08 3.53 23.94
CA SER A 296 -9.96 4.25 24.56
C SER A 296 -9.45 3.44 25.72
#